data_af90faea80d42fcc06efc92c9913e2d6
#
_entry.id   af90faea80d42fcc06efc92c9913e2d6
#
_cell.length_a   1.000
_cell.length_b   1.000
_cell.length_c   1.000
_cell.angle_alpha   90.00
_cell.angle_beta   90.00
_cell.angle_gamma   90.00
#
_symmetry.space_group_name_H-M   'P 1'
#
loop_
_entity.id
_entity.type
_entity.pdbx_description
1 polymer ?
#
loop_
_entity_poly.entity_id
_entity_poly.type
_entity_poly.pdbx_seq_one_letter_code
_entity_poly.pdbx_strand_id
1 'polypeptide(L)'
;RDEQEAVLAANGNGKMLITMDPPRHVRLRRLVNKGFTPRAVASWESHISEITKGVLDDIAPKGQVDFVTEVAALIPLAVICEIMGVPKSDWKLMFQLTNKVLGGGDPEYQTDVPEEQRGTVEAARTTVNIGTMQMFGYFAQLLQQKKAEPGDDLISTLIASEIDGDKL
;
A
#
# COMPACT_ATOMS: atom_id res chain seq x y z
N ARG A 1 5.66 -19.72 21.04
CA ARG A 1 4.20 -19.60 20.78
C ARG A 1 3.72 -18.25 21.27
N ASP A 2 4.03 -17.88 22.52
CA ASP A 2 3.59 -16.64 23.15
C ASP A 2 4.23 -15.38 22.52
N GLU A 3 5.49 -15.45 22.07
CA GLU A 3 6.15 -14.33 21.36
C GLU A 3 5.57 -14.12 19.95
N GLN A 4 5.24 -15.18 19.23
CA GLN A 4 4.57 -15.06 17.93
C GLN A 4 3.16 -14.50 18.05
N GLU A 5 2.41 -14.91 19.06
CA GLU A 5 1.08 -14.35 19.36
C GLU A 5 1.16 -12.87 19.78
N ALA A 6 2.18 -12.50 20.55
CA ALA A 6 2.40 -11.09 20.94
C ALA A 6 2.79 -10.21 19.74
N VAL A 7 3.61 -10.71 18.82
CA VAL A 7 3.97 -10.01 17.59
C VAL A 7 2.76 -9.88 16.65
N LEU A 8 1.95 -10.93 16.51
CA LEU A 8 0.71 -10.91 15.73
C LEU A 8 -0.33 -9.95 16.34
N ALA A 9 -0.46 -9.93 17.67
CA ALA A 9 -1.35 -9.00 18.37
C ALA A 9 -0.89 -7.54 18.24
N ALA A 10 0.41 -7.28 18.31
CA ALA A 10 1.00 -5.95 18.10
C ALA A 10 0.83 -5.47 16.66
N ASN A 11 0.84 -6.39 15.68
CA ASN A 11 0.65 -6.10 14.25
C ASN A 11 -0.82 -6.03 13.82
N GLY A 12 -1.76 -5.83 14.73
CA GLY A 12 -3.18 -5.66 14.40
C GLY A 12 -3.88 -6.95 14.02
N ASN A 13 -3.53 -8.07 14.66
CA ASN A 13 -4.18 -9.38 14.44
C ASN A 13 -5.71 -9.25 14.48
N GLY A 14 -6.37 -9.69 13.41
CA GLY A 14 -7.82 -9.59 13.24
C GLY A 14 -8.35 -8.17 12.89
N LYS A 15 -7.47 -7.16 12.71
CA LYS A 15 -7.86 -5.81 12.28
C LYS A 15 -7.63 -5.56 10.79
N MET A 16 -6.58 -6.14 10.23
CA MET A 16 -6.32 -6.09 8.78
C MET A 16 -6.91 -7.31 8.09
N LEU A 17 -7.43 -7.13 6.87
CA LEU A 17 -8.06 -8.22 6.12
C LEU A 17 -7.17 -9.46 6.02
N ILE A 18 -5.87 -9.29 5.81
CA ILE A 18 -4.89 -10.39 5.71
C ILE A 18 -4.68 -11.16 7.01
N THR A 19 -5.05 -10.56 8.16
CA THR A 19 -4.88 -11.18 9.50
C THR A 19 -6.22 -11.58 10.13
N MET A 20 -7.31 -11.47 9.38
CA MET A 20 -8.66 -11.83 9.87
C MET A 20 -8.97 -13.29 9.61
N ASP A 21 -9.81 -13.85 10.47
CA ASP A 21 -10.40 -15.19 10.30
C ASP A 21 -11.89 -15.12 9.89
N PRO A 22 -12.44 -16.21 9.31
CA PRO A 22 -13.86 -16.33 9.09
C PRO A 22 -14.66 -16.23 10.41
N PRO A 23 -15.88 -15.70 10.40
CA PRO A 23 -16.66 -15.26 9.22
C PRO A 23 -16.36 -13.83 8.76
N ARG A 24 -15.69 -13.01 9.60
CA ARG A 24 -15.42 -11.59 9.34
C ARG A 24 -14.58 -11.38 8.08
N HIS A 25 -13.50 -12.18 7.91
CA HIS A 25 -12.68 -12.15 6.70
C HIS A 25 -13.51 -12.34 5.43
N VAL A 26 -14.35 -13.38 5.39
CA VAL A 26 -15.16 -13.72 4.22
C VAL A 26 -16.11 -12.57 3.86
N ARG A 27 -16.71 -11.92 4.87
CA ARG A 27 -17.62 -10.80 4.69
C ARG A 27 -16.91 -9.60 4.07
N LEU A 28 -15.79 -9.16 4.66
CA LEU A 28 -15.04 -8.00 4.17
C LEU A 28 -14.39 -8.27 2.81
N ARG A 29 -13.87 -9.50 2.58
CA ARG A 29 -13.30 -9.88 1.30
C ARG A 29 -14.32 -9.81 0.16
N ARG A 30 -15.61 -10.12 0.40
CA ARG A 30 -16.66 -9.96 -0.59
C ARG A 30 -16.85 -8.51 -1.04
N LEU A 31 -16.65 -7.53 -0.14
CA LEU A 31 -16.66 -6.10 -0.50
C LEU A 31 -15.51 -5.78 -1.45
N VAL A 32 -14.30 -6.16 -1.05
CA VAL A 32 -13.08 -5.91 -1.85
C VAL A 32 -13.17 -6.55 -3.23
N ASN A 33 -13.72 -7.77 -3.33
CA ASN A 33 -13.87 -8.48 -4.61
C ASN A 33 -14.74 -7.73 -5.64
N LYS A 34 -15.63 -6.82 -5.19
CA LYS A 34 -16.43 -5.99 -6.13
C LYS A 34 -15.54 -5.07 -6.98
N GLY A 35 -14.40 -4.61 -6.43
CA GLY A 35 -13.42 -3.80 -7.15
C GLY A 35 -12.48 -4.61 -8.06
N PHE A 36 -12.46 -5.95 -7.95
CA PHE A 36 -11.56 -6.84 -8.70
C PHE A 36 -12.31 -7.78 -9.65
N THR A 37 -13.38 -7.32 -10.24
CA THR A 37 -14.09 -8.09 -11.28
C THR A 37 -13.25 -8.15 -12.56
N PRO A 38 -13.44 -9.17 -13.44
CA PRO A 38 -12.73 -9.24 -14.72
C PRO A 38 -12.87 -7.95 -15.55
N ARG A 39 -14.04 -7.29 -15.50
CA ARG A 39 -14.28 -6.01 -16.18
C ARG A 39 -13.44 -4.87 -15.57
N ALA A 40 -13.38 -4.78 -14.23
CA ALA A 40 -12.56 -3.77 -13.55
C ALA A 40 -11.07 -3.99 -13.83
N VAL A 41 -10.60 -5.25 -13.80
CA VAL A 41 -9.20 -5.58 -14.12
C VAL A 41 -8.88 -5.21 -15.58
N ALA A 42 -9.77 -5.52 -16.53
CA ALA A 42 -9.56 -5.16 -17.93
C ALA A 42 -9.53 -3.62 -18.15
N SER A 43 -10.26 -2.83 -17.36
CA SER A 43 -10.20 -1.37 -17.48
C SER A 43 -8.86 -0.77 -17.05
N TRP A 44 -8.06 -1.48 -16.28
CA TRP A 44 -6.73 -1.02 -15.85
C TRP A 44 -5.62 -1.28 -16.87
N GLU A 45 -5.86 -2.10 -17.90
CA GLU A 45 -4.82 -2.47 -18.88
C GLU A 45 -4.22 -1.25 -19.59
N SER A 46 -5.05 -0.30 -20.03
CA SER A 46 -4.58 0.94 -20.65
C SER A 46 -3.76 1.79 -19.67
N HIS A 47 -4.20 1.93 -18.45
CA HIS A 47 -3.51 2.69 -17.40
C HIS A 47 -2.16 2.06 -17.05
N ILE A 48 -2.11 0.73 -16.91
CA ILE A 48 -0.85 0.00 -16.67
C ILE A 48 0.12 0.23 -17.84
N SER A 49 -0.37 0.20 -19.07
CA SER A 49 0.43 0.46 -20.25
C SER A 49 0.98 1.89 -20.27
N GLU A 50 0.16 2.87 -19.92
CA GLU A 50 0.57 4.28 -19.84
C GLU A 50 1.62 4.51 -18.72
N ILE A 51 1.41 3.94 -17.54
CA ILE A 51 2.37 3.98 -16.43
C ILE A 51 3.69 3.37 -16.87
N THR A 52 3.64 2.17 -17.44
CA THR A 52 4.84 1.45 -17.91
C THR A 52 5.58 2.25 -18.96
N LYS A 53 4.86 2.80 -19.95
CA LYS A 53 5.45 3.65 -20.98
C LYS A 53 6.09 4.89 -20.37
N GLY A 54 5.43 5.58 -19.44
CA GLY A 54 5.99 6.75 -18.76
C GLY A 54 7.31 6.43 -18.04
N VAL A 55 7.36 5.35 -17.28
CA VAL A 55 8.58 4.90 -16.59
C VAL A 55 9.70 4.62 -17.60
N LEU A 56 9.39 3.93 -18.72
CA LEU A 56 10.38 3.61 -19.74
C LEU A 56 10.86 4.86 -20.49
N ASP A 57 9.98 5.81 -20.80
CA ASP A 57 10.34 7.07 -21.45
C ASP A 57 11.28 7.91 -20.55
N ASP A 58 11.07 7.91 -19.23
CA ASP A 58 11.89 8.63 -18.25
C ASP A 58 13.31 8.06 -18.10
N ILE A 59 13.47 6.74 -18.29
CA ILE A 59 14.77 6.08 -18.15
C ILE A 59 15.53 5.94 -19.47
N ALA A 60 14.84 5.90 -20.61
CA ALA A 60 15.46 5.69 -21.92
C ALA A 60 16.64 6.65 -22.22
N PRO A 61 16.56 7.97 -21.90
CA PRO A 61 17.68 8.89 -22.14
C PRO A 61 18.90 8.64 -21.25
N LYS A 62 18.76 7.92 -20.13
CA LYS A 62 19.84 7.74 -19.13
C LYS A 62 20.91 6.73 -19.60
N GLY A 63 20.59 5.85 -20.55
CA GLY A 63 21.47 4.81 -21.08
C GLY A 63 21.78 3.66 -20.12
N GLN A 64 21.91 3.94 -18.81
CA GLN A 64 22.11 2.95 -17.74
C GLN A 64 21.31 3.37 -16.52
N VAL A 65 20.61 2.42 -15.90
CA VAL A 65 19.75 2.66 -14.74
C VAL A 65 19.85 1.49 -13.75
N ASP A 66 19.51 1.74 -12.49
CA ASP A 66 19.21 0.68 -11.55
C ASP A 66 17.80 0.15 -11.84
N PHE A 67 17.74 -1.09 -12.37
CA PHE A 67 16.46 -1.67 -12.79
C PHE A 67 15.49 -1.88 -11.63
N VAL A 68 15.98 -2.16 -10.42
CA VAL A 68 15.13 -2.39 -9.25
C VAL A 68 14.44 -1.11 -8.83
N THR A 69 15.23 -0.05 -8.59
CA THR A 69 14.72 1.21 -8.03
C THR A 69 14.02 2.08 -9.06
N GLU A 70 14.44 2.01 -10.34
CA GLU A 70 13.94 2.91 -11.38
C GLU A 70 12.87 2.27 -12.29
N VAL A 71 12.67 0.94 -12.21
CA VAL A 71 11.66 0.24 -13.03
C VAL A 71 10.81 -0.72 -12.21
N ALA A 72 11.44 -1.79 -11.67
CA ALA A 72 10.72 -2.92 -11.12
C ALA A 72 9.89 -2.57 -9.87
N ALA A 73 10.37 -1.64 -9.05
CA ALA A 73 9.64 -1.18 -7.86
C ALA A 73 8.59 -0.10 -8.22
N LEU A 74 8.86 0.76 -9.20
CA LEU A 74 7.98 1.89 -9.53
C LEU A 74 6.69 1.45 -10.21
N ILE A 75 6.73 0.53 -11.18
CA ILE A 75 5.56 0.14 -11.97
C ILE A 75 4.46 -0.47 -11.09
N PRO A 76 4.71 -1.53 -10.28
CA PRO A 76 3.68 -2.11 -9.42
C PRO A 76 3.12 -1.12 -8.40
N LEU A 77 3.98 -0.29 -7.81
CA LEU A 77 3.56 0.72 -6.85
C LEU A 77 2.64 1.76 -7.48
N ALA A 78 3.03 2.28 -8.66
CA ALA A 78 2.23 3.26 -9.39
C ALA A 78 0.84 2.69 -9.75
N VAL A 79 0.79 1.43 -10.19
CA VAL A 79 -0.47 0.73 -10.48
C VAL A 79 -1.34 0.62 -9.22
N ILE A 80 -0.76 0.21 -8.08
CA ILE A 80 -1.50 0.12 -6.82
C ILE A 80 -2.00 1.50 -6.38
N CYS A 81 -1.16 2.54 -6.47
CA CYS A 81 -1.53 3.91 -6.14
C CYS A 81 -2.70 4.40 -7.01
N GLU A 82 -2.67 4.12 -8.31
CA GLU A 82 -3.74 4.53 -9.22
C GLU A 82 -5.05 3.79 -8.92
N ILE A 83 -5.01 2.47 -8.72
CA ILE A 83 -6.18 1.67 -8.32
C ILE A 83 -6.79 2.20 -7.02
N MET A 84 -5.96 2.59 -6.06
CA MET A 84 -6.38 3.15 -4.77
C MET A 84 -6.83 4.61 -4.86
N GLY A 85 -6.61 5.29 -5.98
CA GLY A 85 -6.90 6.70 -6.16
C GLY A 85 -5.96 7.63 -5.39
N VAL A 86 -4.71 7.19 -5.17
CA VAL A 86 -3.63 8.02 -4.58
C VAL A 86 -3.14 9.01 -5.63
N PRO A 87 -3.10 10.33 -5.33
CA PRO A 87 -2.59 11.34 -6.26
C PRO A 87 -1.15 11.05 -6.71
N LYS A 88 -0.83 11.35 -7.97
CA LYS A 88 0.52 11.13 -8.53
C LYS A 88 1.61 11.88 -7.75
N SER A 89 1.29 13.05 -7.19
CA SER A 89 2.20 13.82 -6.31
C SER A 89 2.69 13.02 -5.10
N ASP A 90 1.90 12.05 -4.64
CA ASP A 90 2.12 11.32 -3.40
C ASP A 90 2.75 9.93 -3.62
N TRP A 91 2.94 9.52 -4.87
CA TRP A 91 3.51 8.20 -5.20
C TRP A 91 4.91 7.99 -4.61
N LYS A 92 5.74 9.05 -4.60
CA LYS A 92 7.06 9.00 -3.97
C LYS A 92 6.96 8.75 -2.46
N LEU A 93 5.99 9.38 -1.79
CA LEU A 93 5.71 9.13 -0.38
C LEU A 93 5.27 7.68 -0.17
N MET A 94 4.36 7.16 -1.00
CA MET A 94 3.92 5.76 -0.92
C MET A 94 5.08 4.78 -1.09
N PHE A 95 6.00 5.06 -2.02
CA PHE A 95 7.22 4.26 -2.18
C PHE A 95 8.04 4.22 -0.89
N GLN A 96 8.29 5.38 -0.27
CA GLN A 96 9.05 5.47 0.98
C GLN A 96 8.35 4.74 2.13
N LEU A 97 7.04 4.93 2.29
CA LEU A 97 6.27 4.27 3.34
C LEU A 97 6.21 2.75 3.15
N THR A 98 6.03 2.28 1.91
CA THR A 98 6.04 0.85 1.59
C THR A 98 7.38 0.21 1.93
N ASN A 99 8.49 0.87 1.59
CA ASN A 99 9.82 0.37 1.93
C ASN A 99 10.06 0.33 3.44
N LYS A 100 9.58 1.30 4.20
CA LYS A 100 9.65 1.24 5.68
C LYS A 100 8.83 0.07 6.25
N VAL A 101 7.64 -0.18 5.71
CA VAL A 101 6.74 -1.22 6.23
C VAL A 101 7.20 -2.63 5.83
N LEU A 102 7.58 -2.83 4.57
CA LEU A 102 7.93 -4.15 4.03
C LEU A 102 9.44 -4.43 4.10
N GLY A 103 10.26 -3.40 3.91
CA GLY A 103 11.71 -3.47 3.89
C GLY A 103 12.38 -2.97 5.17
N GLY A 104 11.62 -2.71 6.25
CA GLY A 104 12.17 -2.13 7.49
C GLY A 104 13.26 -2.96 8.18
N GLY A 105 13.44 -4.23 7.78
CA GLY A 105 14.60 -5.04 8.19
C GLY A 105 15.92 -4.65 7.51
N ASP A 106 15.87 -3.94 6.39
CA ASP A 106 17.04 -3.48 5.66
C ASP A 106 17.52 -2.13 6.21
N PRO A 107 18.81 -2.02 6.61
CA PRO A 107 19.37 -0.79 7.17
C PRO A 107 19.19 0.45 6.32
N GLU A 108 19.09 0.33 4.99
CA GLU A 108 18.92 1.47 4.09
C GLU A 108 17.56 2.17 4.27
N TYR A 109 16.50 1.45 4.69
CA TYR A 109 15.19 2.02 4.94
C TYR A 109 14.98 2.50 6.38
N GLN A 110 15.96 2.26 7.26
CA GLN A 110 15.90 2.65 8.68
C GLN A 110 16.31 4.11 8.88
N THR A 111 15.72 5.02 8.10
CA THR A 111 16.09 6.45 8.07
C THR A 111 15.62 7.23 9.31
N ASP A 112 14.71 6.67 10.09
CA ASP A 112 14.16 7.30 11.30
C ASP A 112 14.92 6.95 12.57
N VAL A 113 16.00 6.15 12.46
CA VAL A 113 16.85 5.78 13.58
C VAL A 113 18.30 6.23 13.33
N PRO A 114 19.08 6.52 14.40
CA PRO A 114 20.50 6.85 14.29
C PRO A 114 21.27 5.78 13.50
N GLU A 115 22.25 6.22 12.71
CA GLU A 115 23.00 5.34 11.80
C GLU A 115 23.69 4.17 12.53
N GLU A 116 24.23 4.44 13.72
CA GLU A 116 24.89 3.46 14.58
C GLU A 116 23.96 2.37 15.11
N GLN A 117 22.65 2.57 15.05
CA GLN A 117 21.65 1.60 15.50
C GLN A 117 21.04 0.80 14.35
N ARG A 118 21.29 1.21 13.09
CA ARG A 118 20.74 0.52 11.92
C ARG A 118 21.21 -0.93 11.83
N GLY A 119 20.40 -1.78 11.25
CA GLY A 119 20.66 -3.22 11.16
C GLY A 119 20.30 -4.00 12.42
N THR A 120 19.87 -3.35 13.51
CA THR A 120 19.40 -4.03 14.71
C THR A 120 17.92 -4.40 14.59
N VAL A 121 17.49 -5.43 15.33
CA VAL A 121 16.08 -5.83 15.40
C VAL A 121 15.20 -4.69 15.94
N GLU A 122 15.70 -3.91 16.88
CA GLU A 122 14.98 -2.76 17.45
C GLU A 122 14.80 -1.65 16.41
N ALA A 123 15.82 -1.34 15.62
CA ALA A 123 15.74 -0.39 14.52
C ALA A 123 14.73 -0.83 13.46
N ALA A 124 14.77 -2.12 13.09
CA ALA A 124 13.79 -2.70 12.16
C ALA A 124 12.35 -2.54 12.67
N ARG A 125 12.11 -2.88 13.93
CA ARG A 125 10.81 -2.78 14.58
C ARG A 125 10.32 -1.32 14.66
N THR A 126 11.20 -0.40 15.02
CA THR A 126 10.92 1.04 15.08
C THR A 126 10.54 1.57 13.70
N THR A 127 11.30 1.24 12.66
CA THR A 127 11.06 1.65 11.27
C THR A 127 9.70 1.15 10.76
N VAL A 128 9.40 -0.14 10.97
CA VAL A 128 8.11 -0.73 10.58
C VAL A 128 6.95 -0.04 11.30
N ASN A 129 7.07 0.21 12.59
CA ASN A 129 6.02 0.88 13.38
C ASN A 129 5.79 2.31 12.89
N ILE A 130 6.85 3.09 12.68
CA ILE A 130 6.76 4.47 12.17
C ILE A 130 6.12 4.46 10.76
N GLY A 131 6.62 3.63 9.85
CA GLY A 131 6.08 3.50 8.50
C GLY A 131 4.60 3.13 8.50
N THR A 132 4.21 2.19 9.36
CA THR A 132 2.81 1.75 9.53
C THR A 132 1.92 2.90 10.03
N MET A 133 2.36 3.62 11.06
CA MET A 133 1.59 4.77 11.59
C MET A 133 1.43 5.87 10.54
N GLN A 134 2.50 6.20 9.82
CA GLN A 134 2.47 7.20 8.75
C GLN A 134 1.53 6.77 7.61
N MET A 135 1.58 5.51 7.20
CA MET A 135 0.69 4.96 6.18
C MET A 135 -0.79 5.00 6.61
N PHE A 136 -1.10 4.60 7.84
CA PHE A 136 -2.47 4.72 8.36
C PHE A 136 -2.93 6.17 8.43
N GLY A 137 -2.08 7.10 8.86
CA GLY A 137 -2.39 8.52 8.90
C GLY A 137 -2.71 9.07 7.51
N TYR A 138 -1.91 8.71 6.51
CA TYR A 138 -2.13 9.09 5.11
C TYR A 138 -3.48 8.56 4.58
N PHE A 139 -3.73 7.27 4.72
CA PHE A 139 -4.98 6.68 4.24
C PHE A 139 -6.21 7.15 4.99
N ALA A 140 -6.09 7.51 6.29
CA ALA A 140 -7.18 8.14 7.03
C ALA A 140 -7.56 9.51 6.43
N GLN A 141 -6.58 10.31 6.02
CA GLN A 141 -6.83 11.60 5.34
C GLN A 141 -7.41 11.39 3.94
N LEU A 142 -6.83 10.49 3.15
CA LEU A 142 -7.32 10.17 1.82
C LEU A 142 -8.77 9.66 1.86
N LEU A 143 -9.12 8.83 2.85
CA LEU A 143 -10.47 8.36 3.07
C LEU A 143 -11.47 9.50 3.31
N GLN A 144 -11.09 10.53 4.08
CA GLN A 144 -11.95 11.70 4.30
C GLN A 144 -12.13 12.51 3.00
N GLN A 145 -11.06 12.69 2.21
CA GLN A 145 -11.13 13.34 0.91
C GLN A 145 -12.08 12.58 -0.04
N LYS A 146 -11.92 11.24 -0.13
CA LYS A 146 -12.77 10.41 -0.99
C LYS A 146 -14.23 10.32 -0.53
N LYS A 147 -14.51 10.52 0.75
CA LYS A 147 -15.89 10.68 1.23
C LYS A 147 -16.52 11.99 0.78
N ALA A 148 -15.75 13.06 0.72
CA ALA A 148 -16.22 14.37 0.24
C ALA A 148 -16.30 14.43 -1.28
N GLU A 149 -15.32 13.86 -1.97
CA GLU A 149 -15.19 13.87 -3.43
C GLU A 149 -14.88 12.44 -3.93
N PRO A 150 -15.91 11.58 -4.10
CA PRO A 150 -15.72 10.24 -4.61
C PRO A 150 -15.16 10.24 -6.04
N GLY A 151 -14.21 9.35 -6.30
CA GLY A 151 -13.62 9.13 -7.62
C GLY A 151 -13.99 7.74 -8.18
N ASP A 152 -13.41 7.43 -9.34
CA ASP A 152 -13.49 6.11 -9.97
C ASP A 152 -12.29 5.25 -9.52
N ASP A 153 -12.21 4.97 -8.22
CA ASP A 153 -11.13 4.24 -7.58
C ASP A 153 -11.65 3.23 -6.55
N LEU A 154 -10.76 2.33 -6.12
CA LEU A 154 -11.12 1.26 -5.19
C LEU A 154 -11.59 1.79 -3.83
N ILE A 155 -10.96 2.85 -3.30
CA ILE A 155 -11.35 3.43 -2.01
C ILE A 155 -12.75 3.99 -2.10
N SER A 156 -13.07 4.76 -3.15
CA SER A 156 -14.42 5.30 -3.39
C SER A 156 -15.45 4.18 -3.56
N THR A 157 -15.10 3.12 -4.28
CA THR A 157 -15.93 1.92 -4.45
C THR A 157 -16.21 1.24 -3.11
N LEU A 158 -15.20 1.11 -2.26
CA LEU A 158 -15.35 0.49 -0.93
C LEU A 158 -16.21 1.35 0.00
N ILE A 159 -16.03 2.68 -0.02
CA ILE A 159 -16.86 3.63 0.76
C ILE A 159 -18.34 3.50 0.37
N ALA A 160 -18.62 3.36 -0.92
CA ALA A 160 -20.00 3.20 -1.44
C ALA A 160 -20.56 1.79 -1.24
N SER A 161 -19.70 0.83 -0.86
CA SER A 161 -20.13 -0.57 -0.75
C SER A 161 -20.84 -0.84 0.57
N GLU A 162 -21.91 -1.63 0.47
CA GLU A 162 -22.73 -2.09 1.59
C GLU A 162 -22.91 -3.61 1.50
N ILE A 163 -22.88 -4.29 2.64
CA ILE A 163 -23.26 -5.70 2.75
C ILE A 163 -24.27 -5.84 3.90
N ASP A 164 -25.43 -6.40 3.61
CA ASP A 164 -26.49 -6.70 4.59
C ASP A 164 -26.91 -5.49 5.45
N GLY A 165 -26.87 -4.28 4.86
CA GLY A 165 -27.20 -3.03 5.54
C GLY A 165 -26.05 -2.41 6.33
N ASP A 166 -24.90 -3.07 6.46
CA ASP A 166 -23.71 -2.52 7.11
C ASP A 166 -22.75 -1.89 6.10
N LYS A 167 -22.33 -0.67 6.37
CA LYS A 167 -21.26 0.05 5.67
C LYS A 167 -19.90 -0.23 6.32
N LEU A 168 -18.82 -0.09 5.56
CA LEU A 168 -17.45 -0.12 6.06
C LEU A 168 -17.18 1.09 6.96
#